data_5db26f4a774d9234813b873a6ad18cfd
#
_entry.id   5db26f4a774d9234813b873a6ad18cfd
#
_cell.length_a   1.000
_cell.length_b   1.000
_cell.length_c   1.000
_cell.angle_alpha   90.00
_cell.angle_beta   90.00
_cell.angle_gamma   90.00
#
_symmetry.space_group_name_H-M   'P 1'
#
loop_
_entity.id
_entity.type
_entity.pdbx_description
1 polymer ?
#
loop_
_entity_poly.entity_id
_entity_poly.type
_entity_poly.pdbx_seq_one_letter_code
_entity_poly.pdbx_strand_id
1 'polypeptide(L)'
;MKKRGTYMMLTIGFIGNGKSTNRYHMPFILTRKDKITVKTIYNRSIHFDTWKKIEEIHYTDNLDELLHDKDIQVIVVTLKSSLHYEYAKKVLEAGKHCVVEKPFAASYAQAKELFDLAESKGLMLQ
;
A
#
# COMPACT_ATOMS: atom_id res chain seq x y z
N MET A 1 -13.41 8.79 6.35
CA MET A 1 -12.90 9.34 5.08
C MET A 1 -13.36 10.77 4.88
N LYS A 2 -12.46 11.59 4.42
CA LYS A 2 -12.73 13.00 4.20
C LYS A 2 -13.51 13.20 2.91
N LYS A 3 -14.62 13.92 2.99
CA LYS A 3 -15.47 14.18 1.85
C LYS A 3 -15.39 15.65 1.47
N ARG A 4 -15.29 15.94 0.18
CA ARG A 4 -15.19 17.31 -0.31
C ARG A 4 -16.10 17.47 -1.52
N GLY A 5 -17.26 18.11 -1.34
CA GLY A 5 -18.26 18.20 -2.37
C GLY A 5 -18.70 16.78 -2.76
N THR A 6 -18.50 16.41 -4.01
CA THR A 6 -18.81 15.07 -4.49
C THR A 6 -17.61 14.14 -4.43
N TYR A 7 -16.46 14.63 -3.99
CA TYR A 7 -15.24 13.83 -3.92
C TYR A 7 -15.06 13.16 -2.59
N MET A 8 -14.42 12.00 -2.64
CA MET A 8 -13.87 11.34 -1.48
C MET A 8 -12.37 11.36 -1.63
N MET A 9 -11.67 11.87 -0.62
CA MET A 9 -10.23 11.82 -0.60
C MET A 9 -9.78 10.39 -0.30
N LEU A 10 -8.97 9.81 -1.16
CA LEU A 10 -8.43 8.47 -0.97
C LEU A 10 -7.13 8.55 -0.18
N THR A 11 -7.09 7.89 0.96
CA THR A 11 -5.89 7.84 1.80
C THR A 11 -5.22 6.49 1.63
N ILE A 12 -3.95 6.50 1.23
CA ILE A 12 -3.22 5.28 0.95
C ILE A 12 -1.94 5.18 1.76
N GLY A 13 -1.44 3.95 1.86
CA GLY A 13 -0.15 3.66 2.43
C GLY A 13 0.66 2.78 1.50
N PHE A 14 1.96 2.72 1.72
CA PHE A 14 2.85 1.87 0.96
C PHE A 14 3.58 0.90 1.87
N ILE A 15 3.71 -0.33 1.41
CA ILE A 15 4.63 -1.30 2.01
C ILE A 15 5.80 -1.41 1.05
N GLY A 16 6.89 -0.74 1.39
CA GLY A 16 8.08 -0.64 0.58
C GLY A 16 8.43 0.80 0.29
N ASN A 17 9.72 1.15 0.40
CA ASN A 17 10.22 2.49 0.16
C ASN A 17 11.42 2.46 -0.78
N GLY A 18 11.32 1.67 -1.82
CA GLY A 18 12.38 1.53 -2.79
C GLY A 18 12.13 2.32 -4.07
N LYS A 19 12.77 1.88 -5.13
CA LYS A 19 12.68 2.51 -6.45
C LYS A 19 11.26 2.57 -6.96
N SER A 20 10.51 1.49 -6.79
CA SER A 20 9.14 1.43 -7.29
C SER A 20 8.27 2.50 -6.66
N THR A 21 8.27 2.60 -5.34
CA THR A 21 7.50 3.61 -4.64
C THR A 21 7.91 5.02 -5.06
N ASN A 22 9.21 5.29 -5.04
CA ASN A 22 9.71 6.66 -5.18
C ASN A 22 9.85 7.13 -6.61
N ARG A 23 10.09 6.22 -7.54
CA ARG A 23 10.32 6.59 -8.93
C ARG A 23 9.12 6.36 -9.83
N TYR A 24 8.32 5.33 -9.56
CA TYR A 24 7.21 4.98 -10.43
C TYR A 24 5.84 5.38 -9.89
N HIS A 25 5.62 5.30 -8.58
CA HIS A 25 4.31 5.63 -8.00
C HIS A 25 4.21 7.07 -7.54
N MET A 26 5.16 7.52 -6.73
CA MET A 26 5.08 8.84 -6.10
C MET A 26 4.96 10.00 -7.08
N PRO A 27 5.72 10.05 -8.18
CA PRO A 27 5.60 11.20 -9.08
C PRO A 27 4.18 11.40 -9.62
N PHE A 28 3.49 10.31 -9.91
CA PHE A 28 2.10 10.40 -10.39
C PHE A 28 1.14 10.78 -9.29
N ILE A 29 1.31 10.20 -8.13
CA ILE A 29 0.43 10.48 -6.99
C ILE A 29 0.53 11.93 -6.56
N LEU A 30 1.74 12.48 -6.56
CA LEU A 30 1.95 13.87 -6.15
C LEU A 30 1.28 14.88 -7.09
N THR A 31 0.97 14.47 -8.33
CA THR A 31 0.21 15.33 -9.25
C THR A 31 -1.30 15.28 -8.98
N ARG A 32 -1.73 14.41 -8.08
CA ARG A 32 -3.15 14.20 -7.77
C ARG A 32 -3.44 14.38 -6.28
N LYS A 33 -2.78 15.32 -5.64
CA LYS A 33 -2.97 15.60 -4.21
C LYS A 33 -4.39 16.01 -3.87
N ASP A 34 -5.14 16.47 -4.85
CA ASP A 34 -6.54 16.83 -4.67
C ASP A 34 -7.43 15.59 -4.41
N LYS A 35 -6.98 14.41 -4.79
CA LYS A 35 -7.77 13.17 -4.70
C LYS A 35 -7.12 12.07 -3.90
N ILE A 36 -5.80 12.07 -3.80
CA ILE A 36 -5.04 11.00 -3.16
C ILE A 36 -4.06 11.57 -2.15
N THR A 37 -4.10 11.02 -0.95
CA THR A 37 -3.16 11.37 0.12
C THR A 37 -2.36 10.13 0.48
N VAL A 38 -1.04 10.24 0.45
CA VAL A 38 -0.17 9.18 0.98
C VAL A 38 0.13 9.52 2.44
N LYS A 39 -0.35 8.71 3.35
CA LYS A 39 -0.20 8.99 4.77
C LYS A 39 1.05 8.35 5.35
N THR A 40 1.31 7.09 5.03
CA THR A 40 2.38 6.32 5.67
C THR A 40 3.08 5.43 4.68
N ILE A 41 4.40 5.35 4.81
CA ILE A 41 5.23 4.41 4.06
C ILE A 41 5.96 3.54 5.07
N TYR A 42 5.79 2.23 4.95
CA TYR A 42 6.47 1.25 5.78
C TYR A 42 7.66 0.66 5.04
N ASN A 43 8.77 0.50 5.74
CA ASN A 43 9.91 -0.25 5.23
C ASN A 43 10.61 -0.93 6.39
N ARG A 44 10.94 -2.21 6.25
CA ARG A 44 11.60 -2.99 7.30
C ARG A 44 12.96 -2.42 7.68
N SER A 45 13.65 -1.82 6.73
CA SER A 45 15.01 -1.32 6.91
C SER A 45 15.06 0.20 6.80
N ILE A 46 14.18 0.86 7.53
CA ILE A 46 14.02 2.32 7.43
C ILE A 46 15.32 3.09 7.64
N HIS A 47 16.23 2.55 8.44
CA HIS A 47 17.52 3.20 8.72
C HIS A 47 18.48 3.19 7.54
N PHE A 48 18.21 2.34 6.55
CA PHE A 48 19.03 2.25 5.35
C PHE A 48 18.38 2.90 4.13
N ASP A 49 17.29 3.62 4.33
CA ASP A 49 16.62 4.31 3.25
C ASP A 49 17.48 5.45 2.73
N THR A 50 17.65 5.47 1.41
CA THR A 50 18.46 6.49 0.74
C THR A 50 17.61 7.52 0.00
N TRP A 51 16.33 7.28 -0.13
CA TRP A 51 15.43 8.19 -0.80
C TRP A 51 15.07 9.37 0.08
N LYS A 52 14.97 10.55 -0.54
CA LYS A 52 14.57 11.75 0.19
C LYS A 52 13.15 11.58 0.72
N LYS A 53 12.98 11.86 2.01
CA LYS A 53 11.67 11.77 2.64
C LYS A 53 10.81 12.97 2.26
N ILE A 54 9.53 12.71 2.03
CA ILE A 54 8.54 13.74 1.75
C ILE A 54 7.96 14.18 3.08
N GLU A 55 7.95 15.48 3.33
CA GLU A 55 7.66 16.03 4.65
C GLU A 55 6.32 15.60 5.25
N GLU A 56 5.27 15.55 4.44
CA GLU A 56 3.94 15.24 4.95
C GLU A 56 3.69 13.74 5.15
N ILE A 57 4.64 12.90 4.78
CA ILE A 57 4.47 11.44 4.85
C ILE A 57 5.17 10.89 6.08
N HIS A 58 4.46 10.03 6.81
CA HIS A 58 5.03 9.34 7.96
C HIS A 58 5.77 8.08 7.49
N TYR A 59 7.05 7.96 7.82
CA TYR A 59 7.85 6.80 7.49
C TYR A 59 8.04 5.93 8.72
N THR A 60 7.80 4.63 8.62
CA THR A 60 7.83 3.76 9.78
C THR A 60 8.39 2.37 9.46
N ASP A 61 8.95 1.72 10.44
CA ASP A 61 9.30 0.30 10.37
C ASP A 61 8.34 -0.57 11.18
N ASN A 62 7.26 0.01 11.69
CA ASN A 62 6.22 -0.70 12.41
C ASN A 62 5.01 -0.92 11.50
N LEU A 63 4.86 -2.15 11.02
CA LEU A 63 3.79 -2.48 10.08
C LEU A 63 2.40 -2.23 10.66
N ASP A 64 2.22 -2.40 11.96
CA ASP A 64 0.93 -2.21 12.59
C ASP A 64 0.42 -0.78 12.50
N GLU A 65 1.33 0.20 12.46
CA GLU A 65 0.93 1.60 12.27
C GLU A 65 0.21 1.79 10.94
N LEU A 66 0.58 0.98 9.95
CA LEU A 66 -0.03 1.04 8.64
C LEU A 66 -1.31 0.21 8.58
N LEU A 67 -1.24 -1.03 9.05
CA LEU A 67 -2.36 -1.97 8.94
C LEU A 67 -3.56 -1.60 9.80
N HIS A 68 -3.33 -0.95 10.94
CA HIS A 68 -4.39 -0.63 11.88
C HIS A 68 -4.83 0.83 11.82
N ASP A 69 -4.34 1.60 10.88
CA ASP A 69 -4.75 2.99 10.71
C ASP A 69 -6.09 3.04 10.00
N LYS A 70 -7.10 3.54 10.69
CA LYS A 70 -8.47 3.58 10.16
C LYS A 70 -8.63 4.53 8.98
N ASP A 71 -7.73 5.49 8.83
CA ASP A 71 -7.80 6.44 7.73
C ASP A 71 -7.27 5.86 6.42
N ILE A 72 -6.40 4.85 6.49
CA ILE A 72 -5.82 4.25 5.31
C ILE A 72 -6.78 3.22 4.72
N GLN A 73 -7.14 3.41 3.46
CA GLN A 73 -8.12 2.56 2.78
C GLN A 73 -7.46 1.56 1.83
N VAL A 74 -6.38 1.98 1.19
CA VAL A 74 -5.67 1.16 0.20
C VAL A 74 -4.20 1.12 0.57
N ILE A 75 -3.61 -0.06 0.47
CA ILE A 75 -2.18 -0.23 0.68
C ILE A 75 -1.57 -0.81 -0.58
N VAL A 76 -0.49 -0.17 -1.05
CA VAL A 76 0.25 -0.59 -2.23
C VAL A 76 1.49 -1.36 -1.78
N VAL A 77 1.63 -2.60 -2.25
CA VAL A 77 2.76 -3.46 -1.89
C VAL A 77 3.80 -3.37 -3.00
N THR A 78 4.97 -2.81 -2.68
CA THR A 78 6.04 -2.56 -3.65
C THR A 78 7.36 -3.21 -3.27
N LEU A 79 7.34 -4.13 -2.33
CA LEU A 79 8.52 -4.89 -1.93
C LEU A 79 8.98 -5.82 -3.06
N LYS A 80 10.12 -6.46 -2.88
CA LYS A 80 10.59 -7.45 -3.86
C LYS A 80 9.57 -8.56 -4.02
N SER A 81 9.56 -9.18 -5.19
CA SER A 81 8.50 -10.13 -5.58
C SER A 81 8.30 -11.29 -4.61
N SER A 82 9.37 -11.78 -3.98
CA SER A 82 9.26 -12.90 -3.04
C SER A 82 8.43 -12.57 -1.79
N LEU A 83 8.13 -11.30 -1.56
CA LEU A 83 7.38 -10.86 -0.40
C LEU A 83 5.94 -10.43 -0.74
N HIS A 84 5.58 -10.42 -2.01
CA HIS A 84 4.27 -9.92 -2.43
C HIS A 84 3.12 -10.68 -1.79
N TYR A 85 3.15 -12.00 -1.87
CA TYR A 85 2.07 -12.82 -1.33
C TYR A 85 1.87 -12.60 0.17
N GLU A 86 2.97 -12.68 0.92
CA GLU A 86 2.90 -12.55 2.38
C GLU A 86 2.29 -11.22 2.81
N TYR A 87 2.77 -10.13 2.24
CA TYR A 87 2.32 -8.81 2.65
C TYR A 87 0.94 -8.46 2.09
N ALA A 88 0.63 -8.90 0.87
CA ALA A 88 -0.72 -8.71 0.34
C ALA A 88 -1.76 -9.41 1.22
N LYS A 89 -1.43 -10.61 1.69
CA LYS A 89 -2.32 -11.33 2.58
C LYS A 89 -2.55 -10.57 3.88
N LYS A 90 -1.49 -10.02 4.46
CA LYS A 90 -1.60 -9.23 5.69
C LYS A 90 -2.48 -7.99 5.48
N VAL A 91 -2.35 -7.33 4.34
CA VAL A 91 -3.16 -6.17 4.01
C VAL A 91 -4.63 -6.53 3.94
N LEU A 92 -4.96 -7.60 3.23
CA LEU A 92 -6.35 -8.04 3.10
C LEU A 92 -6.92 -8.50 4.43
N GLU A 93 -6.12 -9.21 5.24
CA GLU A 93 -6.57 -9.65 6.56
C GLU A 93 -6.85 -8.46 7.48
N ALA A 94 -6.17 -7.35 7.27
CA ALA A 94 -6.42 -6.13 8.03
C ALA A 94 -7.63 -5.34 7.52
N GLY A 95 -8.29 -5.82 6.48
CA GLY A 95 -9.49 -5.18 5.96
C GLY A 95 -9.21 -4.01 5.02
N LYS A 96 -8.05 -3.98 4.40
CA LYS A 96 -7.66 -2.90 3.48
C LYS A 96 -7.67 -3.39 2.05
N HIS A 97 -8.00 -2.49 1.12
CA HIS A 97 -7.83 -2.76 -0.30
C HIS A 97 -6.34 -2.88 -0.59
N CYS A 98 -6.00 -3.70 -1.57
CA CYS A 98 -4.59 -3.99 -1.85
C CYS A 98 -4.27 -3.84 -3.33
N VAL A 99 -3.17 -3.15 -3.61
CA VAL A 99 -2.58 -3.07 -4.93
C VAL A 99 -1.20 -3.70 -4.81
N VAL A 100 -0.92 -4.72 -5.62
CA VAL A 100 0.36 -5.43 -5.59
C VAL A 100 1.03 -5.29 -6.94
N GLU A 101 2.31 -4.96 -6.92
CA GLU A 101 3.08 -4.93 -8.16
C GLU A 101 3.30 -6.34 -8.69
N LYS A 102 3.57 -6.44 -9.99
CA LYS A 102 3.89 -7.72 -10.61
C LYS A 102 5.35 -8.11 -10.32
N PRO A 103 5.68 -9.39 -10.26
CA PRO A 103 4.74 -10.49 -10.40
C PRO A 103 3.83 -10.55 -9.18
N PHE A 104 2.54 -10.79 -9.43
CA PHE A 104 1.50 -10.73 -8.41
C PHE A 104 1.74 -11.72 -7.26
N ALA A 105 2.07 -12.96 -7.62
CA ALA A 105 2.34 -14.03 -6.67
C ALA A 105 3.24 -15.06 -7.34
N ALA A 106 3.82 -15.95 -6.54
CA ALA A 106 4.76 -16.95 -7.05
C ALA A 106 4.05 -18.13 -7.75
N SER A 107 2.77 -18.33 -7.47
CA SER A 107 2.02 -19.45 -8.03
C SER A 107 0.55 -19.10 -8.20
N TYR A 108 -0.12 -19.91 -9.02
CA TYR A 108 -1.56 -19.77 -9.18
C TYR A 108 -2.30 -19.98 -7.85
N ALA A 109 -1.85 -20.95 -7.05
CA ALA A 109 -2.48 -21.24 -5.77
C ALA A 109 -2.44 -20.03 -4.83
N GLN A 110 -1.30 -19.36 -4.77
CA GLN A 110 -1.19 -18.14 -3.96
C GLN A 110 -2.08 -17.02 -4.48
N ALA A 111 -2.09 -16.82 -5.80
CA ALA A 111 -2.94 -15.80 -6.41
C ALA A 111 -4.41 -16.08 -6.13
N LYS A 112 -4.83 -17.33 -6.29
CA LYS A 112 -6.21 -17.72 -6.03
C LYS A 112 -6.60 -17.49 -4.57
N GLU A 113 -5.71 -17.84 -3.65
CA GLU A 113 -5.97 -17.61 -2.22
C GLU A 113 -6.20 -16.14 -1.94
N LEU A 114 -5.37 -15.27 -2.50
CA LEU A 114 -5.51 -13.82 -2.29
C LEU A 114 -6.82 -13.29 -2.86
N PHE A 115 -7.18 -13.71 -4.08
CA PHE A 115 -8.44 -13.26 -4.68
C PHE A 115 -9.65 -13.78 -3.92
N ASP A 116 -9.62 -15.03 -3.45
CA ASP A 116 -10.70 -15.58 -2.65
C ASP A 116 -10.84 -14.83 -1.33
N LEU A 117 -9.71 -14.49 -0.71
CA LEU A 117 -9.71 -13.73 0.54
C LEU A 117 -10.30 -12.33 0.33
N ALA A 118 -9.86 -11.66 -0.73
CA ALA A 118 -10.37 -10.32 -1.05
C ALA A 118 -11.87 -10.35 -1.29
N GLU A 119 -12.33 -11.33 -2.09
CA GLU A 119 -13.75 -11.46 -2.38
C GLU A 119 -14.56 -11.72 -1.11
N SER A 120 -14.08 -12.59 -0.23
CA SER A 120 -14.80 -12.92 1.01
C SER A 120 -14.96 -11.71 1.93
N LYS A 121 -14.08 -10.74 1.81
CA LYS A 121 -14.11 -9.52 2.64
C LYS A 121 -14.65 -8.30 1.91
N GLY A 122 -15.06 -8.45 0.65
CA GLY A 122 -15.53 -7.32 -0.15
C GLY A 122 -14.44 -6.30 -0.46
N LEU A 123 -13.19 -6.75 -0.58
CA LEU A 123 -12.05 -5.87 -0.82
C LEU A 123 -11.58 -5.95 -2.27
N MET A 124 -11.00 -4.84 -2.74
CA MET A 124 -10.37 -4.79 -4.05
C MET A 124 -8.95 -5.34 -3.95
N LEU A 125 -8.58 -6.14 -4.94
CA LEU A 125 -7.21 -6.64 -5.09
C LEU A 125 -6.82 -6.51 -6.55
N GLN A 126 -5.69 -5.85 -6.77
CA GLN A 126 -5.22 -5.57 -8.11
C GLN A 126 -3.71 -5.76 -8.23
#